data_b33baa2de4fd116d7665379082e9bce5
#
_entry.id   b33baa2de4fd116d7665379082e9bce5
#
_cell.length_a   1.000
_cell.length_b   1.000
_cell.length_c   1.000
_cell.angle_alpha   90.00
_cell.angle_beta   90.00
_cell.angle_gamma   90.00
#
_symmetry.space_group_name_H-M   'P 1'
#
loop_
_entity.id
_entity.type
_entity.pdbx_description
1 polymer ?
#
loop_
_entity_poly.entity_id
_entity_poly.type
_entity_poly.pdbx_seq_one_letter_code
_entity_poly.pdbx_strand_id
1 'polypeptide(L)'
;MSEPVLWVERLSVAFDHPLGKVQAVDEVSFQLAPGERFGLAGESGSGKSTLALAMLRMIKPPGRIEAGEVRMTGTSLADLDEDRMRALRLAGIALVPQGSMNSLNPVLRIGQQIADAFADHGLRMRHGEAGRRITSLLAQVGLPASVARMYPHELSGGMKQRACIAIATCLQPKVIIADEPTSALDVVVQRQVMQTLARVQQELHAAVILIGHDMGLMAQFVDRLGVMYAGRLVEIAPIADIITRPRHPYTRALIASLPSLETRGAFAGIPGLAPLLRDLPSGCAFHPRCSIAAERCRREKPLLRDVEDSQVACHFA
;
A
#
# COMPACT_ATOMS: atom_id res chain seq x y z
N MET A 1 -17.31 18.27 -1.00
CA MET A 1 -16.29 17.20 -0.95
C MET A 1 -16.82 16.15 0.02
N SER A 2 -16.86 14.88 -0.36
CA SER A 2 -17.25 13.78 0.54
C SER A 2 -16.24 13.65 1.67
N GLU A 3 -16.72 13.29 2.87
CA GLU A 3 -15.85 13.02 4.01
C GLU A 3 -14.87 11.87 3.66
N PRO A 4 -13.56 11.99 3.99
CA PRO A 4 -12.59 10.96 3.67
C PRO A 4 -12.90 9.66 4.43
N VAL A 5 -12.75 8.51 3.76
CA VAL A 5 -12.92 7.19 4.38
C VAL A 5 -11.73 6.82 5.27
N LEU A 6 -10.54 7.30 4.93
CA LEU A 6 -9.31 7.17 5.71
C LEU A 6 -8.58 8.51 5.73
N TRP A 7 -8.14 8.91 6.92
CA TRP A 7 -7.30 10.08 7.14
C TRP A 7 -6.07 9.68 7.95
N VAL A 8 -4.91 9.97 7.39
CA VAL A 8 -3.61 9.77 8.03
C VAL A 8 -3.00 11.16 8.24
N GLU A 9 -2.66 11.49 9.48
CA GLU A 9 -2.13 12.79 9.85
C GLU A 9 -0.83 12.65 10.63
N ARG A 10 0.27 13.19 10.07
CA ARG A 10 1.62 13.24 10.64
C ARG A 10 2.09 11.92 11.27
N LEU A 11 1.69 10.80 10.64
CA LEU A 11 2.00 9.47 11.16
C LEU A 11 3.50 9.22 11.13
N SER A 12 4.04 8.83 12.27
CA SER A 12 5.47 8.56 12.46
C SER A 12 5.67 7.21 13.12
N VAL A 13 6.58 6.41 12.55
CA VAL A 13 6.91 5.06 13.04
C VAL A 13 8.41 4.91 13.14
N ALA A 14 8.87 4.43 14.28
CA ALA A 14 10.29 4.14 14.50
C ALA A 14 10.50 2.72 15.02
N PHE A 15 11.73 2.24 14.80
CA PHE A 15 12.23 0.99 15.32
C PHE A 15 13.45 1.26 16.20
N ASP A 16 13.46 0.68 17.39
CA ASP A 16 14.63 0.70 18.25
C ASP A 16 15.65 -0.33 17.75
N HIS A 17 16.87 0.13 17.50
CA HIS A 17 17.97 -0.72 17.03
C HIS A 17 19.19 -0.50 17.93
N PRO A 18 20.04 -1.52 18.19
CA PRO A 18 21.24 -1.37 19.04
C PRO A 18 22.19 -0.23 18.61
N LEU A 19 22.18 0.13 17.32
CA LEU A 19 23.01 1.21 16.77
C LEU A 19 22.26 2.54 16.63
N GLY A 20 21.10 2.71 17.26
CA GLY A 20 20.32 3.94 17.22
C GLY A 20 18.90 3.72 16.68
N LYS A 21 18.08 4.75 16.79
CA LYS A 21 16.70 4.77 16.32
C LYS A 21 16.62 4.83 14.79
N VAL A 22 15.76 4.02 14.20
CA VAL A 22 15.46 4.02 12.75
C VAL A 22 14.07 4.60 12.53
N GLN A 23 13.97 5.79 11.93
CA GLN A 23 12.70 6.42 11.57
C GLN A 23 12.20 5.86 10.25
N ALA A 24 11.30 4.89 10.29
CA ALA A 24 10.81 4.20 9.09
C ALA A 24 9.68 4.95 8.37
N VAL A 25 8.86 5.69 9.13
CA VAL A 25 7.84 6.61 8.62
C VAL A 25 7.98 7.91 9.39
N ASP A 26 7.99 9.05 8.71
CA ASP A 26 8.29 10.35 9.27
C ASP A 26 7.28 11.40 8.79
N GLU A 27 6.34 11.76 9.67
CA GLU A 27 5.29 12.77 9.49
C GLU A 27 4.47 12.61 8.19
N VAL A 28 4.10 11.38 7.85
CA VAL A 28 3.30 11.10 6.65
C VAL A 28 1.86 11.53 6.86
N SER A 29 1.33 12.34 5.91
CA SER A 29 -0.07 12.79 5.92
C SER A 29 -0.68 12.64 4.54
N PHE A 30 -1.88 12.07 4.48
CA PHE A 30 -2.74 12.00 3.27
C PHE A 30 -4.16 11.62 3.66
N GLN A 31 -5.08 11.83 2.71
CA GLN A 31 -6.48 11.46 2.86
C GLN A 31 -6.91 10.59 1.69
N LEU A 32 -7.89 9.73 1.93
CA LEU A 32 -8.45 8.82 0.96
C LEU A 32 -9.98 9.01 0.88
N ALA A 33 -10.48 9.36 -0.29
CA ALA A 33 -11.92 9.44 -0.51
C ALA A 33 -12.54 8.04 -0.67
N PRO A 34 -13.85 7.87 -0.41
CA PRO A 34 -14.54 6.62 -0.71
C PRO A 34 -14.40 6.23 -2.20
N GLY A 35 -14.05 4.98 -2.47
CA GLY A 35 -13.85 4.48 -3.83
C GLY A 35 -12.58 4.93 -4.54
N GLU A 36 -11.76 5.79 -3.92
CA GLU A 36 -10.49 6.28 -4.50
C GLU A 36 -9.46 5.16 -4.58
N ARG A 37 -8.67 5.17 -5.66
CA ARG A 37 -7.51 4.30 -5.84
C ARG A 37 -6.24 5.12 -5.72
N PHE A 38 -5.61 5.02 -4.56
CA PHE A 38 -4.38 5.73 -4.23
C PHE A 38 -3.17 4.82 -4.37
N GLY A 39 -2.18 5.25 -5.13
CA GLY A 39 -0.90 4.56 -5.25
C GLY A 39 0.11 5.04 -4.21
N LEU A 40 0.98 4.16 -3.77
CA LEU A 40 2.13 4.50 -2.94
C LEU A 40 3.38 3.88 -3.53
N ALA A 41 4.22 4.71 -4.17
CA ALA A 41 5.44 4.29 -4.86
C ALA A 41 6.71 4.78 -4.15
N GLY A 42 7.84 4.17 -4.50
CA GLY A 42 9.16 4.54 -3.99
C GLY A 42 10.10 3.35 -3.96
N GLU A 43 11.40 3.61 -3.79
CA GLU A 43 12.43 2.56 -3.69
C GLU A 43 12.17 1.61 -2.52
N SER A 44 12.74 0.39 -2.60
CA SER A 44 12.70 -0.56 -1.47
C SER A 44 13.29 0.09 -0.21
N GLY A 45 12.68 -0.19 0.95
CA GLY A 45 13.11 0.43 2.21
C GLY A 45 12.63 1.87 2.42
N SER A 46 11.82 2.46 1.54
CA SER A 46 11.29 3.83 1.74
C SER A 46 10.19 3.96 2.80
N GLY A 47 9.76 2.86 3.43
CA GLY A 47 8.77 2.87 4.53
C GLY A 47 7.34 2.52 4.15
N LYS A 48 7.02 2.17 2.90
CA LYS A 48 5.66 1.91 2.39
C LYS A 48 4.92 0.80 3.16
N SER A 49 5.52 -0.38 3.27
CA SER A 49 4.91 -1.51 4.01
C SER A 49 4.81 -1.22 5.51
N THR A 50 5.76 -0.48 6.07
CA THR A 50 5.68 -0.02 7.47
C THR A 50 4.49 0.92 7.67
N LEU A 51 4.27 1.85 6.73
CA LEU A 51 3.09 2.74 6.74
C LEU A 51 1.79 1.93 6.68
N ALA A 52 1.72 0.91 5.80
CA ALA A 52 0.56 0.00 5.71
C ALA A 52 0.26 -0.70 7.05
N LEU A 53 1.29 -1.27 7.67
CA LEU A 53 1.15 -1.93 8.97
C LEU A 53 0.78 -0.97 10.10
N ALA A 54 1.28 0.27 10.06
CA ALA A 54 0.96 1.30 11.04
C ALA A 54 -0.52 1.72 10.97
N MET A 55 -1.08 1.87 9.76
CA MET A 55 -2.51 2.14 9.57
C MET A 55 -3.42 1.06 10.15
N LEU A 56 -2.92 -0.18 10.26
CA LEU A 56 -3.62 -1.32 10.87
C LEU A 56 -3.27 -1.53 12.35
N ARG A 57 -2.42 -0.68 12.94
CA ARG A 57 -1.83 -0.90 14.27
C ARG A 57 -1.19 -2.28 14.43
N MET A 58 -0.48 -2.75 13.38
CA MET A 58 0.20 -4.05 13.32
C MET A 58 1.73 -3.94 13.42
N ILE A 59 2.25 -2.78 13.83
CA ILE A 59 3.68 -2.61 14.10
C ILE A 59 4.05 -3.44 15.34
N LYS A 60 5.02 -4.34 15.17
CA LYS A 60 5.50 -5.21 16.25
C LYS A 60 6.79 -4.67 16.86
N PRO A 61 7.01 -4.88 18.18
CA PRO A 61 8.30 -4.58 18.79
C PRO A 61 9.47 -5.20 18.01
N PRO A 62 10.61 -4.49 17.89
CA PRO A 62 10.97 -3.22 18.54
C PRO A 62 10.42 -1.96 17.85
N GLY A 63 9.50 -2.08 16.91
CA GLY A 63 8.83 -0.96 16.25
C GLY A 63 7.69 -0.40 17.11
N ARG A 64 7.44 0.92 16.96
CA ARG A 64 6.31 1.61 17.58
C ARG A 64 5.83 2.78 16.72
N ILE A 65 4.55 3.09 16.83
CA ILE A 65 3.99 4.35 16.34
C ILE A 65 4.35 5.42 17.38
N GLU A 66 5.06 6.47 16.96
CA GLU A 66 5.57 7.52 17.85
C GLU A 66 4.67 8.75 17.91
N ALA A 67 4.08 9.09 16.78
CA ALA A 67 3.24 10.28 16.66
C ALA A 67 2.28 10.13 15.49
N GLY A 68 1.33 11.04 15.44
CA GLY A 68 0.32 11.14 14.39
C GLY A 68 -0.91 10.31 14.69
N GLU A 69 -1.86 10.40 13.77
CA GLU A 69 -3.17 9.80 13.93
C GLU A 69 -3.63 9.15 12.63
N VAL A 70 -4.39 8.07 12.78
CA VAL A 70 -5.14 7.44 11.68
C VAL A 70 -6.60 7.44 12.08
N ARG A 71 -7.46 8.06 11.24
CA ARG A 71 -8.93 8.01 11.41
C ARG A 71 -9.57 7.26 10.27
N MET A 72 -10.56 6.48 10.59
CA MET A 72 -11.38 5.78 9.62
C MET A 72 -12.83 6.18 9.82
N THR A 73 -13.45 6.75 8.76
CA THR A 73 -14.83 7.26 8.82
C THR A 73 -15.08 8.11 10.09
N GLY A 74 -14.17 9.06 10.35
CA GLY A 74 -14.22 9.98 11.50
C GLY A 74 -13.74 9.40 12.84
N THR A 75 -13.61 8.08 12.98
CA THR A 75 -13.17 7.44 14.23
C THR A 75 -11.65 7.32 14.29
N SER A 76 -11.04 7.84 15.35
CA SER A 76 -9.60 7.66 15.63
C SER A 76 -9.28 6.21 15.96
N LEU A 77 -8.33 5.62 15.22
CA LEU A 77 -7.89 4.24 15.51
C LEU A 77 -7.06 4.15 16.79
N ALA A 78 -6.47 5.28 17.23
CA ALA A 78 -5.71 5.32 18.49
C ALA A 78 -6.59 5.11 19.72
N ASP A 79 -7.86 5.56 19.66
CA ASP A 79 -8.82 5.49 20.76
C ASP A 79 -9.51 4.12 20.89
N LEU A 80 -9.31 3.24 19.90
CA LEU A 80 -9.90 1.90 19.93
C LEU A 80 -9.10 0.97 20.85
N ASP A 81 -9.81 0.24 21.70
CA ASP A 81 -9.25 -0.94 22.36
C ASP A 81 -8.93 -2.05 21.34
N GLU A 82 -8.21 -3.10 21.78
CA GLU A 82 -7.77 -4.15 20.85
C GLU A 82 -8.95 -4.98 20.31
N ASP A 83 -10.03 -5.13 21.05
CA ASP A 83 -11.21 -5.88 20.58
C ASP A 83 -11.94 -5.11 19.48
N ARG A 84 -12.12 -3.80 19.64
CA ARG A 84 -12.67 -2.94 18.58
C ARG A 84 -11.74 -2.85 17.38
N MET A 85 -10.42 -2.78 17.61
CA MET A 85 -9.45 -2.78 16.53
C MET A 85 -9.45 -4.11 15.76
N ARG A 86 -9.59 -5.25 16.45
CA ARG A 86 -9.76 -6.58 15.85
C ARG A 86 -11.01 -6.65 15.00
N ALA A 87 -12.13 -6.13 15.50
CA ALA A 87 -13.38 -6.07 14.74
C ALA A 87 -13.27 -5.17 13.48
N LEU A 88 -12.45 -4.12 13.53
CA LEU A 88 -12.23 -3.21 12.41
C LEU A 88 -11.29 -3.81 11.34
N ARG A 89 -10.26 -4.56 11.76
CA ARG A 89 -9.38 -5.27 10.81
C ARG A 89 -10.22 -6.26 10.00
N LEU A 90 -9.98 -6.35 8.74
CA LEU A 90 -10.70 -7.13 7.74
C LEU A 90 -12.12 -6.63 7.41
N ALA A 91 -12.89 -6.15 8.38
CA ALA A 91 -14.26 -5.64 8.15
C ALA A 91 -14.30 -4.17 7.73
N GLY A 92 -13.42 -3.34 8.24
CA GLY A 92 -13.30 -1.93 7.88
C GLY A 92 -12.12 -1.67 6.94
N ILE A 93 -10.94 -2.12 7.37
CA ILE A 93 -9.68 -1.98 6.64
C ILE A 93 -9.01 -3.36 6.50
N ALA A 94 -8.73 -3.77 5.29
CA ALA A 94 -8.12 -5.07 4.98
C ALA A 94 -6.75 -4.92 4.33
N LEU A 95 -5.87 -5.88 4.56
CA LEU A 95 -4.53 -5.96 3.98
C LEU A 95 -4.42 -7.21 3.10
N VAL A 96 -3.98 -7.02 1.86
CA VAL A 96 -3.38 -8.05 1.02
C VAL A 96 -1.87 -7.87 1.14
N PRO A 97 -1.17 -8.69 1.94
CA PRO A 97 0.23 -8.45 2.29
C PRO A 97 1.18 -8.81 1.15
N GLN A 98 2.38 -8.22 1.18
CA GLN A 98 3.49 -8.60 0.32
C GLN A 98 3.82 -10.10 0.49
N GLY A 99 4.08 -10.79 -0.61
CA GLY A 99 4.33 -12.23 -0.57
C GLY A 99 3.13 -13.04 -0.09
N SER A 100 1.91 -12.57 -0.35
CA SER A 100 0.64 -13.19 0.05
C SER A 100 0.52 -14.67 -0.33
N MET A 101 1.33 -15.14 -1.30
CA MET A 101 1.45 -16.58 -1.61
C MET A 101 1.93 -17.41 -0.41
N ASN A 102 2.66 -16.80 0.55
CA ASN A 102 3.17 -17.44 1.76
C ASN A 102 2.33 -17.11 3.00
N SER A 103 1.35 -16.20 2.89
CA SER A 103 0.46 -15.83 4.01
C SER A 103 -0.73 -16.79 4.18
N LEU A 104 -1.03 -17.62 3.18
CA LEU A 104 -2.01 -18.68 3.32
C LEU A 104 -1.49 -19.79 4.23
N ASN A 105 -2.32 -20.26 5.16
CA ASN A 105 -1.97 -21.38 6.02
C ASN A 105 -1.87 -22.66 5.17
N PRO A 106 -0.67 -23.30 5.04
CA PRO A 106 -0.45 -24.40 4.11
C PRO A 106 -1.20 -25.69 4.48
N VAL A 107 -1.62 -25.83 5.73
CA VAL A 107 -2.30 -27.04 6.24
C VAL A 107 -3.82 -26.90 6.33
N LEU A 108 -4.37 -25.73 5.92
CA LEU A 108 -5.81 -25.50 5.85
C LEU A 108 -6.27 -25.31 4.42
N ARG A 109 -7.46 -25.80 4.10
CA ARG A 109 -8.10 -25.57 2.81
C ARG A 109 -8.49 -24.10 2.66
N ILE A 110 -8.55 -23.58 1.43
CA ILE A 110 -8.89 -22.20 1.16
C ILE A 110 -10.26 -21.82 1.72
N GLY A 111 -11.26 -22.69 1.52
CA GLY A 111 -12.60 -22.47 2.07
C GLY A 111 -12.65 -22.42 3.59
N GLN A 112 -11.80 -23.19 4.28
CA GLN A 112 -11.68 -23.13 5.73
C GLN A 112 -11.11 -21.79 6.18
N GLN A 113 -10.06 -21.29 5.55
CA GLN A 113 -9.46 -19.99 5.89
C GLN A 113 -10.44 -18.82 5.70
N ILE A 114 -11.31 -18.89 4.68
CA ILE A 114 -12.40 -17.90 4.50
C ILE A 114 -13.46 -18.08 5.60
N ALA A 115 -13.81 -19.32 5.96
CA ALA A 115 -14.79 -19.57 7.02
C ALA A 115 -14.28 -19.12 8.38
N ASP A 116 -13.00 -19.30 8.68
CA ASP A 116 -12.35 -18.84 9.90
C ASP A 116 -12.41 -17.31 10.00
N ALA A 117 -12.19 -16.58 8.89
CA ALA A 117 -12.35 -15.12 8.87
C ALA A 117 -13.78 -14.66 9.23
N PHE A 118 -14.80 -15.40 8.80
CA PHE A 118 -16.18 -15.12 9.22
C PHE A 118 -16.41 -15.41 10.70
N ALA A 119 -15.90 -16.55 11.21
CA ALA A 119 -16.06 -16.96 12.59
C ALA A 119 -15.35 -16.00 13.56
N ASP A 120 -14.14 -15.55 13.23
CA ASP A 120 -13.34 -14.61 14.01
C ASP A 120 -14.04 -13.24 14.18
N HIS A 121 -14.94 -12.89 13.25
CA HIS A 121 -15.77 -11.69 13.30
C HIS A 121 -17.20 -11.97 13.79
N GLY A 122 -17.43 -13.13 14.42
CA GLY A 122 -18.71 -13.47 15.04
C GLY A 122 -19.86 -13.73 14.06
N LEU A 123 -19.58 -13.89 12.76
CA LEU A 123 -20.61 -14.19 11.77
C LEU A 123 -21.05 -15.66 11.88
N ARG A 124 -22.11 -15.89 12.61
CA ARG A 124 -22.77 -17.20 12.71
C ARG A 124 -23.64 -17.44 11.48
N MET A 125 -23.21 -18.37 10.63
CA MET A 125 -23.93 -18.72 9.40
C MET A 125 -24.75 -19.97 9.59
N ARG A 126 -25.95 -20.03 8.97
CA ARG A 126 -26.77 -21.24 8.93
C ARG A 126 -26.08 -22.35 8.10
N HIS A 127 -26.51 -23.59 8.31
CA HIS A 127 -25.97 -24.72 7.55
C HIS A 127 -26.04 -24.47 6.04
N GLY A 128 -24.92 -24.65 5.31
CA GLY A 128 -24.81 -24.40 3.87
C GLY A 128 -24.67 -22.94 3.44
N GLU A 129 -24.90 -21.94 4.29
CA GLU A 129 -24.78 -20.51 3.95
C GLU A 129 -23.32 -20.12 3.75
N ALA A 130 -22.45 -20.55 4.65
CA ALA A 130 -21.00 -20.32 4.53
C ALA A 130 -20.45 -20.85 3.19
N GLY A 131 -20.85 -22.05 2.79
CA GLY A 131 -20.44 -22.64 1.51
C GLY A 131 -20.86 -21.83 0.30
N ARG A 132 -22.13 -21.33 0.28
CA ARG A 132 -22.61 -20.47 -0.80
C ARG A 132 -21.84 -19.15 -0.86
N ARG A 133 -21.58 -18.51 0.30
CA ARG A 133 -20.85 -17.24 0.38
C ARG A 133 -19.39 -17.42 -0.06
N ILE A 134 -18.72 -18.52 0.37
CA ILE A 134 -17.36 -18.86 -0.07
C ILE A 134 -17.32 -19.06 -1.60
N THR A 135 -18.29 -19.78 -2.17
CA THR A 135 -18.38 -19.98 -3.63
C THR A 135 -18.54 -18.65 -4.37
N SER A 136 -19.41 -17.76 -3.86
CA SER A 136 -19.60 -16.43 -4.43
C SER A 136 -18.32 -15.59 -4.39
N LEU A 137 -17.61 -15.57 -3.25
CA LEU A 137 -16.34 -14.85 -3.09
C LEU A 137 -15.25 -15.37 -4.05
N LEU A 138 -15.14 -16.67 -4.20
CA LEU A 138 -14.20 -17.27 -5.16
C LEU A 138 -14.56 -16.87 -6.61
N ALA A 139 -15.85 -16.87 -6.95
CA ALA A 139 -16.29 -16.44 -8.27
C ALA A 139 -15.98 -14.96 -8.54
N GLN A 140 -16.13 -14.07 -7.56
CA GLN A 140 -15.77 -12.63 -7.66
C GLN A 140 -14.29 -12.43 -8.01
N VAL A 141 -13.41 -13.27 -7.48
CA VAL A 141 -11.98 -13.23 -7.82
C VAL A 141 -11.61 -14.13 -9.01
N GLY A 142 -12.58 -14.66 -9.74
CA GLY A 142 -12.39 -15.51 -10.93
C GLY A 142 -11.77 -16.87 -10.61
N LEU A 143 -12.07 -17.44 -9.44
CA LEU A 143 -11.68 -18.79 -9.04
C LEU A 143 -12.88 -19.72 -9.06
N PRO A 144 -12.74 -20.99 -9.55
CA PRO A 144 -13.84 -21.96 -9.52
C PRO A 144 -14.14 -22.41 -8.07
N ALA A 145 -15.38 -22.81 -7.82
CA ALA A 145 -15.84 -23.26 -6.50
C ALA A 145 -15.01 -24.43 -5.92
N SER A 146 -14.41 -25.27 -6.79
CA SER A 146 -13.53 -26.37 -6.37
C SER A 146 -12.34 -25.92 -5.54
N VAL A 147 -11.87 -24.67 -5.73
CA VAL A 147 -10.75 -24.08 -4.98
C VAL A 147 -11.03 -24.05 -3.47
N ALA A 148 -12.28 -23.94 -3.05
CA ALA A 148 -12.64 -23.99 -1.64
C ALA A 148 -12.13 -25.26 -0.94
N ARG A 149 -12.00 -26.38 -1.65
CA ARG A 149 -11.55 -27.66 -1.13
C ARG A 149 -10.05 -27.93 -1.30
N MET A 150 -9.34 -27.06 -2.03
CA MET A 150 -7.91 -27.16 -2.30
C MET A 150 -7.07 -26.56 -1.18
N TYR A 151 -5.88 -27.07 -1.02
CA TYR A 151 -4.83 -26.52 -0.17
C TYR A 151 -3.99 -25.50 -0.94
N PRO A 152 -3.29 -24.57 -0.27
CA PRO A 152 -2.45 -23.59 -0.95
C PRO A 152 -1.42 -24.19 -1.91
N HIS A 153 -0.82 -25.32 -1.59
CA HIS A 153 0.19 -25.96 -2.44
C HIS A 153 -0.37 -26.54 -3.76
N GLU A 154 -1.69 -26.72 -3.87
CA GLU A 154 -2.37 -27.16 -5.09
C GLU A 154 -2.70 -25.99 -6.04
N LEU A 155 -2.44 -24.74 -5.63
CA LEU A 155 -2.77 -23.54 -6.39
C LEU A 155 -1.54 -22.97 -7.09
N SER A 156 -1.73 -22.43 -8.30
CA SER A 156 -0.73 -21.58 -8.96
C SER A 156 -0.52 -20.27 -8.19
N GLY A 157 0.58 -19.54 -8.45
CA GLY A 157 0.86 -18.26 -7.80
C GLY A 157 -0.29 -17.26 -7.95
N GLY A 158 -0.82 -17.08 -9.16
CA GLY A 158 -1.95 -16.19 -9.41
C GLY A 158 -3.26 -16.66 -8.76
N MET A 159 -3.48 -17.96 -8.60
CA MET A 159 -4.64 -18.47 -7.85
C MET A 159 -4.48 -18.20 -6.35
N LYS A 160 -3.29 -18.39 -5.78
CA LYS A 160 -3.01 -18.03 -4.38
C LYS A 160 -3.26 -16.55 -4.12
N GLN A 161 -2.78 -15.70 -5.01
CA GLN A 161 -2.96 -14.26 -4.90
C GLN A 161 -4.43 -13.86 -4.92
N ARG A 162 -5.21 -14.43 -5.86
CA ARG A 162 -6.66 -14.18 -5.94
C ARG A 162 -7.40 -14.74 -4.73
N ALA A 163 -6.97 -15.89 -4.17
CA ALA A 163 -7.51 -16.41 -2.91
C ALA A 163 -7.23 -15.45 -1.73
N CYS A 164 -6.03 -14.86 -1.65
CA CYS A 164 -5.71 -13.84 -0.65
C CYS A 164 -6.59 -12.60 -0.80
N ILE A 165 -6.87 -12.14 -2.03
CA ILE A 165 -7.82 -11.05 -2.27
C ILE A 165 -9.22 -11.45 -1.80
N ALA A 166 -9.70 -12.68 -2.09
CA ALA A 166 -10.99 -13.16 -1.62
C ALA A 166 -11.09 -13.16 -0.09
N ILE A 167 -10.04 -13.60 0.62
CA ILE A 167 -9.99 -13.56 2.08
C ILE A 167 -9.99 -12.11 2.58
N ALA A 168 -9.16 -11.24 2.02
CA ALA A 168 -9.08 -9.85 2.42
C ALA A 168 -10.39 -9.07 2.21
N THR A 169 -11.22 -9.51 1.26
CA THR A 169 -12.47 -8.82 0.90
C THR A 169 -13.74 -9.52 1.36
N CYS A 170 -13.61 -10.66 2.07
CA CYS A 170 -14.75 -11.48 2.46
C CYS A 170 -15.76 -10.79 3.41
N LEU A 171 -15.31 -9.77 4.13
CA LEU A 171 -16.13 -8.94 5.02
C LEU A 171 -16.49 -7.57 4.42
N GLN A 172 -16.23 -7.37 3.12
CA GLN A 172 -16.56 -6.15 2.38
C GLN A 172 -15.97 -4.87 3.02
N PRO A 173 -14.63 -4.80 3.19
CA PRO A 173 -13.98 -3.66 3.82
C PRO A 173 -14.20 -2.37 3.03
N LYS A 174 -14.18 -1.23 3.73
CA LYS A 174 -14.24 0.10 3.11
C LYS A 174 -12.89 0.53 2.53
N VAL A 175 -11.79 0.01 3.08
CA VAL A 175 -10.42 0.28 2.62
C VAL A 175 -9.67 -1.04 2.42
N ILE A 176 -9.02 -1.18 1.28
CA ILE A 176 -8.15 -2.31 0.94
C ILE A 176 -6.74 -1.78 0.75
N ILE A 177 -5.79 -2.28 1.53
CA ILE A 177 -4.37 -2.04 1.33
C ILE A 177 -3.80 -3.25 0.58
N ALA A 178 -3.28 -3.05 -0.61
CA ALA A 178 -2.63 -4.09 -1.41
C ALA A 178 -1.13 -3.80 -1.48
N ASP A 179 -0.35 -4.54 -0.69
CA ASP A 179 1.10 -4.35 -0.60
C ASP A 179 1.80 -5.30 -1.58
N GLU A 180 2.32 -4.74 -2.67
CA GLU A 180 2.97 -5.46 -3.78
C GLU A 180 2.19 -6.71 -4.25
N PRO A 181 0.90 -6.59 -4.59
CA PRO A 181 0.03 -7.75 -4.84
C PRO A 181 0.43 -8.56 -6.07
N THR A 182 1.36 -8.08 -6.87
CA THR A 182 1.81 -8.73 -8.11
C THR A 182 3.27 -9.16 -8.07
N SER A 183 3.95 -9.02 -6.93
CA SER A 183 5.34 -9.43 -6.79
C SER A 183 5.52 -10.93 -7.06
N ALA A 184 6.62 -11.30 -7.74
CA ALA A 184 6.96 -12.67 -8.12
C ALA A 184 5.97 -13.40 -9.06
N LEU A 185 5.12 -12.64 -9.77
CA LEU A 185 4.23 -13.17 -10.82
C LEU A 185 4.72 -12.74 -12.21
N ASP A 186 4.44 -13.55 -13.22
CA ASP A 186 4.67 -13.17 -14.61
C ASP A 186 3.68 -12.07 -15.06
N VAL A 187 4.02 -11.36 -16.13
CA VAL A 187 3.29 -10.17 -16.61
C VAL A 187 1.81 -10.46 -16.91
N VAL A 188 1.50 -11.65 -17.44
CA VAL A 188 0.12 -12.02 -17.78
C VAL A 188 -0.70 -12.22 -16.51
N VAL A 189 -0.14 -12.92 -15.53
CA VAL A 189 -0.77 -13.18 -14.24
C VAL A 189 -0.89 -11.89 -13.42
N GLN A 190 0.13 -11.01 -13.45
CA GLN A 190 0.06 -9.68 -12.82
C GLN A 190 -1.18 -8.90 -13.33
N ARG A 191 -1.37 -8.85 -14.65
CA ARG A 191 -2.53 -8.18 -15.25
C ARG A 191 -3.85 -8.77 -14.78
N GLN A 192 -3.96 -10.10 -14.70
CA GLN A 192 -5.16 -10.77 -14.21
C GLN A 192 -5.46 -10.45 -12.74
N VAL A 193 -4.44 -10.41 -11.89
CA VAL A 193 -4.57 -10.04 -10.47
C VAL A 193 -5.05 -8.59 -10.33
N MET A 194 -4.45 -7.66 -11.09
CA MET A 194 -4.86 -6.25 -11.07
C MET A 194 -6.29 -6.05 -11.58
N GLN A 195 -6.71 -6.76 -12.63
CA GLN A 195 -8.09 -6.75 -13.11
C GLN A 195 -9.06 -7.30 -12.05
N THR A 196 -8.65 -8.34 -11.32
CA THR A 196 -9.43 -8.89 -10.21
C THR A 196 -9.59 -7.85 -9.10
N LEU A 197 -8.51 -7.20 -8.68
CA LEU A 197 -8.54 -6.15 -7.66
C LEU A 197 -9.42 -4.98 -8.09
N ALA A 198 -9.34 -4.54 -9.35
CA ALA A 198 -10.17 -3.48 -9.91
C ALA A 198 -11.66 -3.83 -9.87
N ARG A 199 -12.02 -5.05 -10.26
CA ARG A 199 -13.41 -5.54 -10.22
C ARG A 199 -13.96 -5.56 -8.80
N VAL A 200 -13.22 -6.17 -7.86
CA VAL A 200 -13.62 -6.25 -6.46
C VAL A 200 -13.75 -4.85 -5.86
N GLN A 201 -12.83 -3.95 -6.15
CA GLN A 201 -12.88 -2.56 -5.71
C GLN A 201 -14.16 -1.84 -6.20
N GLN A 202 -14.49 -2.01 -7.48
CA GLN A 202 -15.72 -1.42 -8.06
C GLN A 202 -16.99 -2.00 -7.44
N GLU A 203 -17.08 -3.32 -7.27
CA GLU A 203 -18.24 -3.99 -6.67
C GLU A 203 -18.46 -3.58 -5.22
N LEU A 204 -17.38 -3.37 -4.44
CA LEU A 204 -17.43 -2.97 -3.04
C LEU A 204 -17.49 -1.46 -2.83
N HIS A 205 -17.21 -0.66 -3.87
CA HIS A 205 -16.95 0.78 -3.74
C HIS A 205 -15.89 1.09 -2.68
N ALA A 206 -14.99 0.16 -2.45
CA ALA A 206 -13.91 0.30 -1.48
C ALA A 206 -12.84 1.26 -1.99
N ALA A 207 -12.24 2.03 -1.09
CA ALA A 207 -11.01 2.73 -1.42
C ALA A 207 -9.85 1.75 -1.41
N VAL A 208 -8.86 1.95 -2.28
CA VAL A 208 -7.69 1.07 -2.38
C VAL A 208 -6.40 1.87 -2.22
N ILE A 209 -5.50 1.39 -1.38
CA ILE A 209 -4.10 1.82 -1.34
C ILE A 209 -3.28 0.72 -2.03
N LEU A 210 -2.76 1.01 -3.21
CA LEU A 210 -1.87 0.10 -3.95
C LEU A 210 -0.41 0.49 -3.67
N ILE A 211 0.32 -0.37 -2.98
CA ILE A 211 1.75 -0.20 -2.75
C ILE A 211 2.51 -1.02 -3.79
N GLY A 212 3.51 -0.40 -4.42
CA GLY A 212 4.33 -1.10 -5.39
C GLY A 212 5.47 -0.25 -5.93
N HIS A 213 6.22 -0.83 -6.85
CA HIS A 213 7.34 -0.21 -7.55
C HIS A 213 7.14 -0.20 -9.08
N ASP A 214 6.11 -0.90 -9.59
CA ASP A 214 5.78 -0.92 -11.01
C ASP A 214 4.86 0.26 -11.35
N MET A 215 5.48 1.34 -11.86
CA MET A 215 4.77 2.56 -12.25
C MET A 215 3.83 2.34 -13.43
N GLY A 216 4.11 1.38 -14.31
CA GLY A 216 3.25 1.05 -15.45
C GLY A 216 1.93 0.43 -15.00
N LEU A 217 1.96 -0.47 -14.02
CA LEU A 217 0.75 -1.02 -13.39
C LEU A 217 0.01 0.07 -12.59
N MET A 218 0.73 0.91 -11.85
CA MET A 218 0.12 2.01 -11.10
C MET A 218 -0.58 2.99 -12.01
N ALA A 219 0.03 3.38 -13.12
CA ALA A 219 -0.54 4.29 -14.11
C ALA A 219 -1.91 3.83 -14.65
N GLN A 220 -2.11 2.52 -14.74
CA GLN A 220 -3.35 1.92 -15.24
C GLN A 220 -4.43 1.76 -14.16
N PHE A 221 -4.04 1.79 -12.88
CA PHE A 221 -4.94 1.42 -11.81
C PHE A 221 -5.32 2.58 -10.88
N VAL A 222 -4.36 3.45 -10.52
CA VAL A 222 -4.58 4.46 -9.48
C VAL A 222 -5.07 5.80 -10.04
N ASP A 223 -5.80 6.55 -9.22
CA ASP A 223 -6.27 7.90 -9.55
C ASP A 223 -5.24 8.96 -9.12
N ARG A 224 -4.65 8.79 -7.93
CA ARG A 224 -3.58 9.62 -7.37
C ARG A 224 -2.42 8.76 -6.89
N LEU A 225 -1.23 9.34 -6.89
CA LEU A 225 -0.01 8.68 -6.44
C LEU A 225 0.71 9.52 -5.38
N GLY A 226 1.06 8.88 -4.27
CA GLY A 226 2.04 9.36 -3.31
C GLY A 226 3.40 8.70 -3.57
N VAL A 227 4.44 9.50 -3.68
CA VAL A 227 5.82 9.02 -3.84
C VAL A 227 6.54 9.14 -2.50
N MET A 228 7.03 8.01 -1.98
CA MET A 228 7.78 7.96 -0.73
C MET A 228 9.28 7.85 -0.96
N TYR A 229 10.03 8.63 -0.21
CA TYR A 229 11.48 8.56 -0.14
C TYR A 229 11.95 8.71 1.31
N ALA A 230 12.78 7.78 1.77
CA ALA A 230 13.40 7.83 3.10
C ALA A 230 12.39 8.10 4.25
N GLY A 231 11.27 7.37 4.24
CA GLY A 231 10.22 7.46 5.27
C GLY A 231 9.20 8.59 5.09
N ARG A 232 9.33 9.44 4.07
CA ARG A 232 8.48 10.62 3.85
C ARG A 232 7.77 10.61 2.50
N LEU A 233 6.60 11.24 2.43
CA LEU A 233 6.00 11.62 1.17
C LEU A 233 6.75 12.84 0.60
N VAL A 234 7.26 12.69 -0.63
CA VAL A 234 7.98 13.76 -1.33
C VAL A 234 7.13 14.42 -2.41
N GLU A 235 6.15 13.70 -2.94
CA GLU A 235 5.18 14.23 -3.90
C GLU A 235 3.87 13.45 -3.82
N ILE A 236 2.73 14.14 -3.90
CA ILE A 236 1.39 13.56 -4.07
C ILE A 236 0.70 14.34 -5.19
N ALA A 237 0.21 13.63 -6.21
CA ALA A 237 -0.51 14.26 -7.31
C ALA A 237 -1.43 13.26 -8.03
N PRO A 238 -2.33 13.72 -8.90
CA PRO A 238 -2.98 12.87 -9.89
C PRO A 238 -1.95 12.07 -10.68
N ILE A 239 -2.23 10.80 -10.95
CA ILE A 239 -1.26 9.92 -11.61
C ILE A 239 -0.79 10.47 -12.97
N ALA A 240 -1.67 11.11 -13.71
CA ALA A 240 -1.34 11.74 -14.99
C ALA A 240 -0.25 12.82 -14.83
N ASP A 241 -0.32 13.64 -13.77
CA ASP A 241 0.66 14.68 -13.49
C ASP A 241 2.00 14.11 -13.03
N ILE A 242 1.98 13.06 -12.21
CA ILE A 242 3.20 12.34 -11.82
C ILE A 242 3.96 11.81 -13.04
N ILE A 243 3.25 11.32 -14.05
CA ILE A 243 3.88 10.76 -15.26
C ILE A 243 4.36 11.86 -16.20
N THR A 244 3.53 12.90 -16.43
CA THR A 244 3.81 13.90 -17.47
C THR A 244 4.59 15.10 -16.96
N ARG A 245 4.40 15.50 -15.70
CA ARG A 245 4.93 16.72 -15.11
C ARG A 245 5.40 16.52 -13.66
N PRO A 246 6.23 15.48 -13.37
CA PRO A 246 6.72 15.27 -12.01
C PRO A 246 7.47 16.50 -11.49
N ARG A 247 7.17 16.93 -10.28
CA ARG A 247 7.72 18.17 -9.72
C ARG A 247 8.94 17.91 -8.84
N HIS A 248 8.90 16.87 -8.01
CA HIS A 248 10.04 16.52 -7.17
C HIS A 248 11.16 15.87 -7.99
N PRO A 249 12.43 16.25 -7.82
CA PRO A 249 13.56 15.67 -8.57
C PRO A 249 13.70 14.14 -8.43
N TYR A 250 13.34 13.56 -7.29
CA TYR A 250 13.30 12.12 -7.12
C TYR A 250 12.20 11.48 -7.98
N THR A 251 11.01 12.07 -8.01
CA THR A 251 9.90 11.57 -8.85
C THR A 251 10.28 11.63 -10.34
N ARG A 252 10.94 12.71 -10.76
CA ARG A 252 11.48 12.83 -12.14
C ARG A 252 12.45 11.69 -12.46
N ALA A 253 13.40 11.42 -11.55
CA ALA A 253 14.37 10.35 -11.73
C ALA A 253 13.70 8.96 -11.71
N LEU A 254 12.67 8.76 -10.87
CA LEU A 254 11.89 7.53 -10.81
C LEU A 254 11.14 7.27 -12.12
N ILE A 255 10.47 8.29 -12.67
CA ILE A 255 9.77 8.18 -13.96
C ILE A 255 10.77 7.99 -15.12
N ALA A 256 11.89 8.71 -15.11
CA ALA A 256 12.93 8.56 -16.14
C ALA A 256 13.61 7.19 -16.15
N SER A 257 13.55 6.44 -15.05
CA SER A 257 14.07 5.07 -14.95
C SER A 257 13.14 4.00 -15.53
N LEU A 258 11.92 4.38 -15.95
CA LEU A 258 10.97 3.45 -16.55
C LEU A 258 11.38 3.08 -17.98
N PRO A 259 11.15 1.82 -18.41
CA PRO A 259 11.33 1.43 -19.79
C PRO A 259 10.42 2.25 -20.71
N SER A 260 10.99 3.05 -21.60
CA SER A 260 10.25 3.76 -22.65
C SER A 260 10.29 2.94 -23.94
N LEU A 261 9.14 2.72 -24.57
CA LEU A 261 9.06 2.07 -25.89
C LEU A 261 9.59 2.99 -27.02
N GLU A 262 9.65 4.30 -26.77
CA GLU A 262 10.01 5.31 -27.79
C GLU A 262 11.51 5.66 -27.81
N THR A 263 12.21 5.49 -26.69
CA THR A 263 13.65 5.78 -26.63
C THR A 263 14.47 4.50 -26.46
N ARG A 264 15.13 4.07 -27.53
CA ARG A 264 16.23 3.08 -27.46
C ARG A 264 17.49 3.73 -26.85
N GLY A 265 17.36 4.27 -25.64
CA GLY A 265 18.43 4.93 -24.89
C GLY A 265 18.83 4.11 -23.66
N ALA A 266 20.03 4.36 -23.18
CA ALA A 266 20.51 3.72 -21.94
C ALA A 266 19.56 4.02 -20.78
N PHE A 267 19.15 2.99 -20.05
CA PHE A 267 18.41 3.13 -18.81
C PHE A 267 19.21 3.99 -17.84
N ALA A 268 18.74 5.19 -17.57
CA ALA A 268 19.33 6.04 -16.54
C ALA A 268 18.71 5.63 -15.17
N GLY A 269 19.39 4.75 -14.46
CA GLY A 269 19.02 4.49 -13.08
C GLY A 269 19.13 5.75 -12.22
N ILE A 270 18.45 5.78 -11.08
CA ILE A 270 18.59 6.90 -10.13
C ILE A 270 20.02 6.90 -9.59
N PRO A 271 20.80 7.98 -9.75
CA PRO A 271 22.22 7.99 -9.33
C PRO A 271 22.41 7.74 -7.83
N GLY A 272 23.48 7.04 -7.46
CA GLY A 272 23.83 6.76 -6.08
C GLY A 272 22.95 5.73 -5.40
N LEU A 273 23.18 5.48 -4.12
CA LEU A 273 22.42 4.55 -3.30
C LEU A 273 21.36 5.30 -2.49
N ALA A 274 20.22 4.65 -2.26
CA ALA A 274 19.23 5.16 -1.30
C ALA A 274 19.87 5.22 0.11
N PRO A 275 19.64 6.29 0.89
CA PRO A 275 20.19 6.37 2.22
C PRO A 275 19.58 5.31 3.13
N LEU A 276 20.39 4.80 4.04
CA LEU A 276 19.86 3.97 5.12
C LEU A 276 19.00 4.85 6.04
N LEU A 277 17.82 4.38 6.41
CA LEU A 277 16.92 5.13 7.31
C LEU A 277 17.53 5.45 8.68
N ARG A 278 18.59 4.73 9.04
CA ARG A 278 19.37 4.99 10.26
C ARG A 278 20.30 6.18 10.11
N ASP A 279 20.86 6.40 8.93
CA ASP A 279 21.91 7.38 8.65
C ASP A 279 21.42 8.38 7.57
N LEU A 280 20.29 9.03 7.84
CA LEU A 280 19.73 10.01 6.91
C LEU A 280 20.61 11.28 6.88
N PRO A 281 20.87 11.83 5.69
CA PRO A 281 21.56 13.09 5.57
C PRO A 281 20.73 14.22 6.18
N SER A 282 21.38 15.26 6.69
CA SER A 282 20.71 16.48 7.18
C SER A 282 19.92 17.17 6.05
N GLY A 283 18.87 17.89 6.41
CA GLY A 283 18.05 18.61 5.44
C GLY A 283 17.18 17.67 4.58
N CYS A 284 17.17 17.90 3.27
CA CYS A 284 16.44 17.08 2.31
C CYS A 284 17.15 15.72 2.14
N ALA A 285 16.48 14.62 2.48
CA ALA A 285 17.08 13.28 2.38
C ALA A 285 17.54 12.90 0.96
N PHE A 286 16.96 13.52 -0.08
CA PHE A 286 17.34 13.28 -1.47
C PHE A 286 18.52 14.15 -1.95
N HIS A 287 18.97 15.17 -1.18
CA HIS A 287 19.97 16.12 -1.66
C HIS A 287 21.26 15.48 -2.19
N PRO A 288 21.79 14.37 -1.64
CA PRO A 288 23.04 13.77 -2.15
C PRO A 288 22.91 13.19 -3.57
N ARG A 289 21.68 12.90 -3.99
CA ARG A 289 21.33 12.29 -5.30
C ARG A 289 20.64 13.29 -6.24
N CYS A 290 20.41 14.51 -5.76
CA CYS A 290 19.61 15.51 -6.47
C CYS A 290 20.48 16.37 -7.40
N SER A 291 20.17 16.40 -8.69
CA SER A 291 20.92 17.18 -9.70
C SER A 291 20.79 18.70 -9.52
N ILE A 292 19.77 19.17 -8.78
CA ILE A 292 19.51 20.60 -8.51
C ILE A 292 19.72 20.96 -7.03
N ALA A 293 20.47 20.13 -6.29
CA ALA A 293 20.69 20.37 -4.87
C ALA A 293 21.46 21.69 -4.65
N ALA A 294 20.97 22.50 -3.70
CA ALA A 294 21.62 23.74 -3.25
C ALA A 294 21.94 23.66 -1.75
N GLU A 295 22.65 24.67 -1.23
CA GLU A 295 23.04 24.73 0.18
C GLU A 295 21.86 24.62 1.14
N ARG A 296 20.73 25.24 0.79
CA ARG A 296 19.49 25.13 1.58
C ARG A 296 19.03 23.68 1.74
N CYS A 297 19.16 22.85 0.70
CA CYS A 297 18.76 21.44 0.74
C CYS A 297 19.60 20.62 1.73
N ARG A 298 20.80 21.05 2.05
CA ARG A 298 21.68 20.38 3.02
C ARG A 298 21.33 20.70 4.47
N ARG A 299 20.68 21.87 4.69
CA ARG A 299 20.43 22.41 6.03
C ARG A 299 18.96 22.28 6.43
N GLU A 300 18.06 22.48 5.48
CA GLU A 300 16.63 22.57 5.75
C GLU A 300 15.88 21.37 5.14
N LYS A 301 15.01 20.76 5.95
CA LYS A 301 14.11 19.67 5.55
C LYS A 301 12.89 20.29 4.86
N PRO A 302 12.62 20.03 3.57
CA PRO A 302 11.45 20.59 2.91
C PRO A 302 10.17 19.98 3.47
N LEU A 303 9.16 20.80 3.69
CA LEU A 303 7.82 20.36 4.08
C LEU A 303 7.00 20.06 2.83
N LEU A 304 6.09 19.10 2.95
CA LEU A 304 5.08 18.84 1.93
C LEU A 304 4.12 20.05 1.88
N ARG A 305 4.03 20.71 0.73
CA ARG A 305 3.22 21.91 0.52
C ARG A 305 2.45 21.82 -0.77
N ASP A 306 1.31 22.50 -0.84
CA ASP A 306 0.50 22.58 -2.05
C ASP A 306 1.22 23.38 -3.13
N VAL A 307 1.30 22.82 -4.33
CA VAL A 307 1.86 23.44 -5.55
C VAL A 307 0.93 23.08 -6.71
N GLU A 308 0.05 23.99 -7.10
CA GLU A 308 -1.05 23.73 -8.04
C GLU A 308 -1.89 22.52 -7.60
N ASP A 309 -2.06 21.50 -8.46
CA ASP A 309 -2.84 20.29 -8.17
C ASP A 309 -2.01 19.19 -7.47
N SER A 310 -0.81 19.52 -7.00
CA SER A 310 0.13 18.59 -6.37
C SER A 310 0.53 19.05 -4.97
N GLN A 311 0.98 18.11 -4.14
CA GLN A 311 1.71 18.40 -2.90
C GLN A 311 3.16 17.98 -3.08
N VAL A 312 4.11 18.84 -2.78
CA VAL A 312 5.53 18.60 -3.07
C VAL A 312 6.43 19.02 -1.91
N ALA A 313 7.34 18.15 -1.50
CA ALA A 313 8.36 18.42 -0.47
C ALA A 313 9.70 18.77 -1.13
N CYS A 314 9.75 19.89 -1.85
CA CYS A 314 10.96 20.41 -2.51
C CYS A 314 11.05 21.93 -2.34
N HIS A 315 12.27 22.46 -2.11
CA HIS A 315 12.51 23.90 -2.00
C HIS A 315 12.36 24.64 -3.34
N PHE A 316 12.43 23.92 -4.46
CA PHE A 316 12.46 24.45 -5.83
C PHE A 316 11.26 24.01 -6.70
N ALA A 317 10.23 23.44 -6.10
CA ALA A 317 8.98 23.12 -6.77
C ALA A 317 8.00 24.27 -6.70
#